data_2058bcc28535da68c4fe3cde84e3948a
#
_entry.id   2058bcc28535da68c4fe3cde84e3948a
#
_cell.length_a   1.000
_cell.length_b   1.000
_cell.length_c   1.000
_cell.angle_alpha   90.00
_cell.angle_beta   90.00
_cell.angle_gamma   90.00
#
_symmetry.space_group_name_H-M   'P 1'
#
loop_
_entity.id
_entity.type
_entity.pdbx_description
1 polymer ?
#
loop_
_entity_poly.entity_id
_entity_poly.type
_entity_poly.pdbx_seq_one_letter_code
_entity_poly.pdbx_strand_id
1 'polypeptide(L)'
;WGLNLYEAYRVPQRPKVGRRRLRDYGYTTAPLLHGETVIVEVGDDEGNLMAFSKKTGRRRWVSESKDPAGHTGGLAPMVVEGLPCLAVLTIRNLLVARLDQGHEGETVAEFPWATDFANNVATPTVSKNSIVISSEYNQYSTARIDITRSGAKQIWKQPYASGVCPPVIHKGHVYWCWRGLYCLDFQTGKPIWRGGVFGDTASCIVTSDDRIIVWGRRGDLVLAETAVRSPKKYTELARRKDIMKNDAWPHIVLSRGRLFCRDRDGNMKCFVLSR
;
A
#
# COMPACT_ATOMS: atom_id res chain seq x y z
N TRP A 1 26.77 6.53 2.78
CA TRP A 1 26.18 7.84 3.02
C TRP A 1 24.94 7.73 3.90
N GLY A 2 24.62 8.80 4.60
CA GLY A 2 23.39 8.97 5.38
C GLY A 2 22.89 10.40 5.22
N LEU A 3 21.57 10.58 5.28
CA LEU A 3 20.93 11.89 5.19
C LEU A 3 19.79 11.95 6.20
N ASN A 4 19.86 12.90 7.13
CA ASN A 4 18.75 13.21 8.00
C ASN A 4 17.81 14.17 7.26
N LEU A 5 16.65 13.67 6.83
CA LEU A 5 15.68 14.45 6.06
C LEU A 5 15.11 15.63 6.86
N TYR A 6 14.96 15.51 8.17
CA TYR A 6 14.47 16.59 9.01
C TYR A 6 15.44 17.78 9.05
N GLU A 7 16.73 17.51 9.15
CA GLU A 7 17.77 18.54 9.18
C GLU A 7 18.02 19.12 7.77
N ALA A 8 18.16 18.25 6.77
CA ALA A 8 18.47 18.65 5.40
C ALA A 8 17.40 19.56 4.79
N TYR A 9 16.14 19.32 5.08
CA TYR A 9 14.99 20.06 4.53
C TYR A 9 14.26 20.91 5.58
N ARG A 10 14.81 21.01 6.81
CA ARG A 10 14.23 21.78 7.92
C ARG A 10 12.77 21.43 8.20
N VAL A 11 12.39 20.19 7.97
CA VAL A 11 11.04 19.68 8.21
C VAL A 11 10.88 19.35 9.69
N PRO A 12 9.85 19.84 10.38
CA PRO A 12 9.62 19.48 11.78
C PRO A 12 9.38 17.96 11.91
N GLN A 13 9.89 17.34 12.98
CA GLN A 13 9.67 15.90 13.23
C GLN A 13 8.19 15.54 13.37
N ARG A 14 7.41 16.43 13.99
CA ARG A 14 5.97 16.24 14.19
C ARG A 14 5.16 17.43 13.65
N PRO A 15 5.23 17.71 12.34
CA PRO A 15 4.47 18.80 11.76
C PRO A 15 2.97 18.51 11.84
N LYS A 16 2.19 19.58 11.95
CA LYS A 16 0.73 19.49 11.77
C LYS A 16 0.45 19.27 10.29
N VAL A 17 0.08 18.03 9.95
CA VAL A 17 -0.27 17.63 8.58
C VAL A 17 -1.69 17.05 8.60
N GLY A 18 -2.46 17.26 7.53
CA GLY A 18 -3.85 16.89 7.50
C GLY A 18 -4.75 17.72 8.43
N ARG A 19 -6.00 17.32 8.55
CA ARG A 19 -7.04 18.12 9.20
C ARG A 19 -6.98 18.07 10.73
N ARG A 20 -6.64 16.93 11.34
CA ARG A 20 -6.81 16.69 12.78
C ARG A 20 -5.58 16.19 13.51
N ARG A 21 -4.51 15.84 12.83
CA ARG A 21 -3.37 15.16 13.46
C ARG A 21 -2.01 15.71 13.04
N LEU A 22 -1.06 15.44 13.90
CA LEU A 22 0.36 15.57 13.63
C LEU A 22 0.88 14.31 12.94
N ARG A 23 2.02 14.40 12.28
CA ARG A 23 2.79 13.25 11.82
C ARG A 23 3.54 12.64 13.02
N ASP A 24 2.85 11.78 13.75
CA ASP A 24 3.35 11.26 15.04
C ASP A 24 4.42 10.17 14.89
N TYR A 25 4.40 9.43 13.76
CA TYR A 25 5.27 8.27 13.54
C TYR A 25 6.44 8.56 12.58
N GLY A 26 6.67 9.81 12.23
CA GLY A 26 7.71 10.21 11.28
C GLY A 26 7.40 9.79 9.84
N TYR A 27 8.45 9.54 9.07
CA TYR A 27 8.33 9.04 7.69
C TYR A 27 8.05 7.54 7.71
N THR A 28 6.90 7.12 7.20
CA THR A 28 6.47 5.71 7.19
C THR A 28 6.47 5.09 5.80
N THR A 29 6.57 5.90 4.75
CA THR A 29 6.57 5.43 3.36
C THR A 29 7.79 4.56 3.09
N ALA A 30 7.57 3.36 2.55
CA ALA A 30 8.66 2.48 2.14
C ALA A 30 9.41 3.06 0.93
N PRO A 31 10.75 3.21 0.98
CA PRO A 31 11.54 3.71 -0.13
C PRO A 31 11.42 2.83 -1.37
N LEU A 32 11.41 3.44 -2.56
CA LEU A 32 11.42 2.75 -3.84
C LEU A 32 12.78 2.88 -4.52
N LEU A 33 13.39 1.75 -4.88
CA LEU A 33 14.55 1.74 -5.77
C LEU A 33 14.10 1.80 -7.23
N HIS A 34 14.55 2.81 -7.97
CA HIS A 34 14.30 2.95 -9.39
C HIS A 34 15.58 3.35 -10.12
N GLY A 35 16.10 2.46 -10.99
CA GLY A 35 17.37 2.67 -11.66
C GLY A 35 18.50 2.97 -10.67
N GLU A 36 19.13 4.14 -10.80
CA GLU A 36 20.23 4.59 -9.93
C GLU A 36 19.75 5.47 -8.75
N THR A 37 18.46 5.49 -8.47
CA THR A 37 17.86 6.34 -7.43
C THR A 37 17.12 5.57 -6.35
N VAL A 38 17.05 6.19 -5.18
CA VAL A 38 16.13 5.85 -4.07
C VAL A 38 15.11 6.97 -4.01
N ILE A 39 13.83 6.63 -4.14
CA ILE A 39 12.71 7.57 -4.07
C ILE A 39 12.05 7.44 -2.72
N VAL A 40 11.79 8.57 -2.06
CA VAL A 40 11.14 8.65 -0.76
C VAL A 40 10.11 9.78 -0.75
N GLU A 41 9.10 9.66 0.09
CA GLU A 41 8.18 10.76 0.39
C GLU A 41 8.79 11.63 1.49
N VAL A 42 8.95 12.91 1.23
CA VAL A 42 9.48 13.92 2.16
C VAL A 42 8.41 14.93 2.53
N GLY A 43 7.69 15.44 1.53
CA GLY A 43 6.55 16.34 1.72
C GLY A 43 6.92 17.67 2.32
N ASP A 44 8.00 18.29 1.81
CA ASP A 44 8.37 19.66 2.14
C ASP A 44 7.91 20.66 1.06
N ASP A 45 8.30 21.93 1.22
CA ASP A 45 7.90 23.01 0.31
C ASP A 45 8.47 22.85 -1.12
N GLU A 46 9.51 22.02 -1.30
CA GLU A 46 10.08 21.76 -2.63
C GLU A 46 9.31 20.68 -3.38
N GLY A 47 8.81 19.64 -2.69
CA GLY A 47 8.03 18.56 -3.30
C GLY A 47 7.69 17.44 -2.33
N ASN A 48 6.62 16.69 -2.64
CA ASN A 48 6.22 15.53 -1.84
C ASN A 48 7.23 14.39 -1.95
N LEU A 49 7.59 14.01 -3.18
CA LEU A 49 8.56 12.95 -3.48
C LEU A 49 9.91 13.53 -3.79
N MET A 50 10.95 12.90 -3.29
CA MET A 50 12.34 13.21 -3.64
C MET A 50 13.10 11.95 -4.00
N ALA A 51 13.94 12.05 -5.03
CA ALA A 51 14.85 10.99 -5.44
C ALA A 51 16.28 11.35 -5.16
N PHE A 52 17.02 10.40 -4.61
CA PHE A 52 18.43 10.52 -4.26
C PHE A 52 19.26 9.47 -5.00
N SER A 53 20.48 9.83 -5.40
CA SER A 53 21.42 8.86 -5.94
C SER A 53 21.69 7.75 -4.93
N LYS A 54 21.46 6.50 -5.29
CA LYS A 54 21.76 5.36 -4.40
C LYS A 54 23.24 5.22 -4.05
N LYS A 55 24.15 5.79 -4.86
CA LYS A 55 25.60 5.76 -4.62
C LYS A 55 26.08 6.89 -3.70
N THR A 56 25.56 8.11 -3.89
CA THR A 56 26.13 9.30 -3.28
C THR A 56 25.18 10.03 -2.33
N GLY A 57 23.87 9.71 -2.29
CA GLY A 57 22.87 10.42 -1.54
C GLY A 57 22.52 11.81 -2.08
N ARG A 58 23.12 12.26 -3.19
CA ARG A 58 22.77 13.55 -3.79
C ARG A 58 21.38 13.50 -4.37
N ARG A 59 20.56 14.55 -4.09
CA ARG A 59 19.23 14.72 -4.67
C ARG A 59 19.32 14.80 -6.20
N ARG A 60 18.43 14.10 -6.89
CA ARG A 60 18.35 14.04 -8.34
C ARG A 60 17.17 14.83 -8.87
N TRP A 61 16.00 14.62 -8.29
CA TRP A 61 14.78 15.31 -8.67
C TRP A 61 13.81 15.40 -7.49
N VAL A 62 12.82 16.27 -7.61
CA VAL A 62 11.68 16.41 -6.70
C VAL A 62 10.39 16.41 -7.50
N SER A 63 9.27 16.00 -6.88
CA SER A 63 7.97 16.07 -7.53
C SER A 63 7.40 17.48 -7.58
N GLU A 64 6.55 17.76 -8.56
CA GLU A 64 5.76 18.98 -8.62
C GLU A 64 4.75 19.08 -7.48
N SER A 65 4.11 17.97 -7.14
CA SER A 65 3.18 17.91 -6.02
C SER A 65 3.88 18.19 -4.70
N LYS A 66 3.30 19.09 -3.90
CA LYS A 66 3.81 19.58 -2.61
C LYS A 66 2.93 19.15 -1.45
N ASP A 67 2.14 18.09 -1.63
CA ASP A 67 1.31 17.58 -0.55
C ASP A 67 2.20 17.07 0.61
N PRO A 68 1.92 17.40 1.86
CA PRO A 68 2.77 16.98 2.97
C PRO A 68 2.85 15.46 3.09
N ALA A 69 3.99 14.95 3.53
CA ALA A 69 4.13 13.56 3.93
C ALA A 69 3.31 13.26 5.19
N GLY A 70 2.60 12.15 5.18
CA GLY A 70 1.80 11.66 6.31
C GLY A 70 2.23 10.27 6.77
N HIS A 71 1.30 9.55 7.38
CA HIS A 71 1.45 8.11 7.67
C HIS A 71 0.94 7.33 6.46
N THR A 72 1.78 7.25 5.45
CA THR A 72 1.42 6.70 4.15
C THR A 72 2.12 5.37 3.89
N GLY A 73 1.59 4.61 2.96
CA GLY A 73 2.12 3.31 2.57
C GLY A 73 3.32 3.40 1.63
N GLY A 74 3.52 2.38 0.82
CA GLY A 74 4.63 2.33 -0.15
C GLY A 74 4.33 3.05 -1.46
N LEU A 75 5.37 3.20 -2.25
CA LEU A 75 5.34 3.71 -3.61
C LEU A 75 5.08 2.53 -4.57
N ALA A 76 4.12 2.65 -5.48
CA ALA A 76 3.74 1.60 -6.41
C ALA A 76 4.13 1.96 -7.86
N PRO A 77 5.13 1.30 -8.46
CA PRO A 77 5.46 1.51 -9.87
C PRO A 77 4.31 1.13 -10.80
N MET A 78 4.11 1.91 -11.84
CA MET A 78 3.11 1.66 -12.87
C MET A 78 3.55 2.18 -14.24
N VAL A 79 2.78 1.84 -15.27
CA VAL A 79 2.94 2.41 -16.63
C VAL A 79 1.61 3.02 -17.04
N VAL A 80 1.62 4.30 -17.43
CA VAL A 80 0.46 5.03 -17.90
C VAL A 80 0.65 5.32 -19.40
N GLU A 81 -0.07 4.60 -20.26
CA GLU A 81 0.00 4.77 -21.72
C GLU A 81 1.45 4.84 -22.26
N GLY A 82 2.28 3.91 -21.79
CA GLY A 82 3.70 3.80 -22.16
C GLY A 82 4.66 4.63 -21.33
N LEU A 83 4.20 5.56 -20.46
CA LEU A 83 5.04 6.33 -19.56
C LEU A 83 5.32 5.56 -18.26
N PRO A 84 6.59 5.36 -17.88
CA PRO A 84 6.91 4.85 -16.55
C PRO A 84 6.53 5.89 -15.49
N CYS A 85 5.77 5.45 -14.50
CA CYS A 85 5.24 6.28 -13.43
C CYS A 85 5.34 5.56 -12.08
N LEU A 86 5.04 6.27 -11.03
CA LEU A 86 4.75 5.71 -9.72
C LEU A 86 3.45 6.30 -9.17
N ALA A 87 2.73 5.50 -8.39
CA ALA A 87 1.56 5.94 -7.64
C ALA A 87 1.88 5.94 -6.13
N VAL A 88 1.38 6.93 -5.41
CA VAL A 88 1.46 7.03 -3.96
C VAL A 88 0.20 7.65 -3.40
N LEU A 89 -0.25 7.19 -2.24
CA LEU A 89 -1.24 7.90 -1.45
C LEU A 89 -0.49 8.91 -0.56
N THR A 90 -0.66 10.20 -0.86
CA THR A 90 -0.28 11.28 0.04
C THR A 90 -1.34 11.43 1.14
N ILE A 91 -1.26 12.44 1.98
CA ILE A 91 -2.31 12.65 2.99
C ILE A 91 -3.63 13.20 2.41
N ARG A 92 -3.61 13.77 1.20
CA ARG A 92 -4.79 14.39 0.57
C ARG A 92 -5.19 13.77 -0.74
N ASN A 93 -4.25 13.13 -1.43
CA ASN A 93 -4.45 12.68 -2.80
C ASN A 93 -3.87 11.29 -3.06
N LEU A 94 -4.40 10.62 -4.06
CA LEU A 94 -3.64 9.66 -4.85
C LEU A 94 -2.87 10.48 -5.88
N LEU A 95 -1.55 10.47 -5.80
CA LEU A 95 -0.62 11.12 -6.74
C LEU A 95 -0.04 10.08 -7.69
N VAL A 96 -0.01 10.40 -8.97
CA VAL A 96 0.75 9.64 -9.98
C VAL A 96 1.76 10.57 -10.62
N ALA A 97 3.05 10.24 -10.47
CA ALA A 97 4.18 11.02 -10.97
C ALA A 97 5.02 10.23 -11.97
N ARG A 98 5.63 10.95 -12.92
CA ARG A 98 6.48 10.39 -13.98
C ARG A 98 7.85 9.95 -13.43
N LEU A 99 8.42 8.95 -14.09
CA LEU A 99 9.75 8.41 -13.81
C LEU A 99 10.66 8.39 -15.05
N ASP A 100 10.17 8.83 -16.21
CA ASP A 100 10.96 8.87 -17.44
C ASP A 100 11.95 10.04 -17.44
N GLN A 101 13.09 9.81 -18.07
CA GLN A 101 14.23 10.72 -18.06
C GLN A 101 13.88 12.12 -18.57
N GLY A 102 14.21 13.14 -17.78
CA GLY A 102 13.96 14.53 -18.07
C GLY A 102 12.57 15.04 -17.65
N HIS A 103 11.73 14.14 -17.16
CA HIS A 103 10.37 14.45 -16.70
C HIS A 103 10.06 13.85 -15.31
N GLU A 104 11.11 13.40 -14.62
CA GLU A 104 10.93 12.77 -13.32
C GLU A 104 10.31 13.72 -12.31
N GLY A 105 9.24 13.25 -11.68
CA GLY A 105 8.50 14.03 -10.67
C GLY A 105 7.37 14.90 -11.22
N GLU A 106 7.22 15.02 -12.56
CA GLU A 106 6.05 15.67 -13.15
C GLU A 106 4.76 14.90 -12.81
N THR A 107 3.70 15.64 -12.53
CA THR A 107 2.40 15.07 -12.15
C THR A 107 1.62 14.64 -13.39
N VAL A 108 1.30 13.33 -13.46
CA VAL A 108 0.39 12.78 -14.49
C VAL A 108 -1.05 12.94 -14.06
N ALA A 109 -1.34 12.60 -12.79
CA ALA A 109 -2.70 12.68 -12.26
C ALA A 109 -2.68 12.87 -10.74
N GLU A 110 -3.68 13.57 -10.23
CA GLU A 110 -4.05 13.59 -8.83
C GLU A 110 -5.53 13.25 -8.69
N PHE A 111 -5.86 12.46 -7.66
CA PHE A 111 -7.24 12.16 -7.30
C PHE A 111 -7.46 12.42 -5.81
N PRO A 112 -8.43 13.28 -5.42
CA PRO A 112 -8.67 13.63 -4.02
C PRO A 112 -9.00 12.43 -3.16
N TRP A 113 -8.18 12.15 -2.14
CA TRP A 113 -8.34 11.06 -1.20
C TRP A 113 -7.74 11.40 0.16
N ALA A 114 -8.45 12.19 0.94
CA ALA A 114 -7.96 12.69 2.23
C ALA A 114 -8.50 11.85 3.40
N THR A 115 -7.70 11.70 4.44
CA THR A 115 -8.08 11.13 5.73
C THR A 115 -7.90 12.14 6.86
N ASP A 116 -8.61 11.92 7.99
CA ASP A 116 -8.58 12.87 9.11
C ASP A 116 -7.30 12.84 9.95
N PHE A 117 -6.58 11.72 9.96
CA PHE A 117 -5.45 11.51 10.87
C PHE A 117 -4.10 11.44 10.14
N ALA A 118 -4.01 12.02 8.95
CA ALA A 118 -2.84 11.88 8.07
C ALA A 118 -2.49 10.40 7.75
N ASN A 119 -3.48 9.52 7.75
CA ASN A 119 -3.32 8.06 7.66
C ASN A 119 -3.90 7.52 6.33
N ASN A 120 -3.07 7.47 5.31
CA ASN A 120 -3.33 6.73 4.07
C ASN A 120 -2.37 5.53 3.98
N VAL A 121 -2.47 4.60 4.93
CA VAL A 121 -1.45 3.59 5.24
C VAL A 121 -1.35 2.48 4.20
N ALA A 122 -2.49 2.04 3.64
CA ALA A 122 -2.50 0.96 2.67
C ALA A 122 -1.85 1.38 1.35
N THR A 123 -0.77 0.72 0.96
CA THR A 123 -0.10 0.98 -0.33
C THR A 123 -1.08 0.82 -1.49
N PRO A 124 -1.12 1.73 -2.45
CA PRO A 124 -1.91 1.58 -3.68
C PRO A 124 -1.53 0.31 -4.43
N THR A 125 -2.52 -0.40 -4.95
CA THR A 125 -2.26 -1.60 -5.76
C THR A 125 -2.57 -1.34 -7.20
N VAL A 126 -1.58 -1.57 -8.05
CA VAL A 126 -1.63 -1.26 -9.47
C VAL A 126 -1.94 -2.51 -10.30
N SER A 127 -2.81 -2.34 -11.32
CA SER A 127 -3.02 -3.32 -12.39
C SER A 127 -3.17 -2.58 -13.71
N LYS A 128 -2.14 -2.64 -14.56
CA LYS A 128 -2.06 -1.83 -15.79
C LYS A 128 -2.18 -0.32 -15.47
N ASN A 129 -3.19 0.35 -16.02
CA ASN A 129 -3.51 1.76 -15.77
C ASN A 129 -4.53 1.96 -14.63
N SER A 130 -4.94 0.91 -13.93
CA SER A 130 -5.88 0.98 -12.83
C SER A 130 -5.17 0.90 -11.48
N ILE A 131 -5.67 1.65 -10.51
CA ILE A 131 -5.19 1.66 -9.14
C ILE A 131 -6.35 1.36 -8.21
N VAL A 132 -6.16 0.43 -7.27
CA VAL A 132 -7.09 0.22 -6.17
C VAL A 132 -6.48 0.82 -4.91
N ILE A 133 -7.22 1.72 -4.27
CA ILE A 133 -6.88 2.38 -3.02
C ILE A 133 -7.91 2.08 -1.95
N SER A 134 -7.48 2.05 -0.70
CA SER A 134 -8.36 1.79 0.44
C SER A 134 -7.89 2.57 1.66
N SER A 135 -8.80 3.20 2.37
CA SER A 135 -8.51 3.86 3.65
C SER A 135 -9.70 3.80 4.59
N GLU A 136 -9.42 3.55 5.86
CA GLU A 136 -10.33 3.79 6.98
C GLU A 136 -10.33 5.30 7.35
N TYR A 137 -10.29 5.68 8.60
CA TYR A 137 -10.05 7.05 9.09
C TYR A 137 -10.91 8.15 8.42
N ASN A 138 -12.21 8.03 8.38
CA ASN A 138 -13.21 8.90 7.75
C ASN A 138 -13.51 8.66 6.26
N GLN A 139 -12.64 7.99 5.51
CA GLN A 139 -12.96 7.55 4.15
C GLN A 139 -13.89 6.33 4.14
N TYR A 140 -13.57 5.34 4.99
CA TYR A 140 -14.29 4.06 5.11
C TYR A 140 -14.61 3.41 3.76
N SER A 141 -13.66 3.48 2.83
CA SER A 141 -13.90 3.11 1.44
C SER A 141 -12.71 2.46 0.78
N THR A 142 -13.02 1.63 -0.22
CA THR A 142 -12.09 1.15 -1.25
C THR A 142 -12.59 1.61 -2.60
N ALA A 143 -11.70 2.10 -3.45
CA ALA A 143 -12.04 2.60 -4.78
C ALA A 143 -11.07 2.10 -5.85
N ARG A 144 -11.57 1.94 -7.09
CA ARG A 144 -10.75 1.78 -8.29
C ARG A 144 -10.73 3.10 -9.05
N ILE A 145 -9.53 3.53 -9.36
CA ILE A 145 -9.22 4.74 -10.12
C ILE A 145 -8.45 4.33 -11.37
N ASP A 146 -8.94 4.67 -12.53
CA ASP A 146 -8.23 4.48 -13.79
C ASP A 146 -7.46 5.77 -14.13
N ILE A 147 -6.22 5.61 -14.55
CA ILE A 147 -5.29 6.69 -14.86
C ILE A 147 -5.02 6.72 -16.36
N THR A 148 -5.06 7.92 -16.92
CA THR A 148 -4.63 8.22 -18.30
C THR A 148 -3.71 9.44 -18.27
N ARG A 149 -3.11 9.80 -19.38
CA ARG A 149 -2.33 11.06 -19.48
C ARG A 149 -3.19 12.31 -19.29
N SER A 150 -4.51 12.20 -19.42
CA SER A 150 -5.46 13.31 -19.21
C SER A 150 -5.98 13.40 -17.79
N GLY A 151 -5.57 12.49 -16.88
CA GLY A 151 -5.93 12.52 -15.47
C GLY A 151 -6.45 11.21 -14.89
N ALA A 152 -7.15 11.32 -13.77
CA ALA A 152 -7.69 10.22 -12.97
C ALA A 152 -9.21 10.17 -13.05
N LYS A 153 -9.77 8.96 -13.18
CA LYS A 153 -11.22 8.71 -13.19
C LYS A 153 -11.59 7.61 -12.22
N GLN A 154 -12.49 7.93 -11.28
CA GLN A 154 -13.08 6.91 -10.41
C GLN A 154 -14.02 6.00 -11.20
N ILE A 155 -13.75 4.71 -11.19
CA ILE A 155 -14.59 3.69 -11.83
C ILE A 155 -15.66 3.20 -10.87
N TRP A 156 -15.24 2.88 -9.63
CA TRP A 156 -16.16 2.54 -8.56
C TRP A 156 -15.58 2.93 -7.18
N LYS A 157 -16.47 3.10 -6.21
CA LYS A 157 -16.15 3.28 -4.80
C LYS A 157 -17.12 2.47 -3.96
N GLN A 158 -16.63 1.71 -2.99
CA GLN A 158 -17.42 0.84 -2.13
C GLN A 158 -17.18 1.17 -0.64
N PRO A 159 -18.20 1.04 0.23
CA PRO A 159 -18.13 1.37 1.65
C PRO A 159 -17.47 0.24 2.46
N TYR A 160 -16.36 -0.28 1.97
CA TYR A 160 -15.54 -1.28 2.63
C TYR A 160 -14.10 -0.76 2.67
N ALA A 161 -13.48 -0.76 3.83
CA ALA A 161 -12.17 -0.17 4.01
C ALA A 161 -11.12 -1.17 4.47
N SER A 162 -9.89 -0.84 4.22
CA SER A 162 -8.73 -1.36 4.93
C SER A 162 -8.04 -0.20 5.67
N GLY A 163 -7.67 -0.44 6.93
CA GLY A 163 -6.85 0.52 7.67
C GLY A 163 -5.36 0.43 7.32
N VAL A 164 -4.86 -0.79 7.05
CA VAL A 164 -3.42 -1.02 6.87
C VAL A 164 -3.07 -2.03 5.78
N CYS A 165 -3.94 -3.01 5.50
CA CYS A 165 -3.66 -4.04 4.50
C CYS A 165 -3.80 -3.47 3.08
N PRO A 166 -2.73 -3.46 2.26
CA PRO A 166 -2.86 -3.14 0.84
C PRO A 166 -3.85 -4.10 0.16
N PRO A 167 -4.71 -3.63 -0.74
CA PRO A 167 -5.48 -4.50 -1.61
C PRO A 167 -4.55 -5.38 -2.46
N VAL A 168 -5.02 -6.55 -2.86
CA VAL A 168 -4.34 -7.45 -3.79
C VAL A 168 -5.26 -7.69 -4.98
N ILE A 169 -4.79 -7.42 -6.20
CA ILE A 169 -5.54 -7.69 -7.43
C ILE A 169 -5.06 -9.02 -8.01
N HIS A 170 -5.99 -9.95 -8.23
CA HIS A 170 -5.67 -11.25 -8.81
C HIS A 170 -6.83 -11.80 -9.65
N LYS A 171 -6.56 -12.09 -10.92
CA LYS A 171 -7.49 -12.72 -11.88
C LYS A 171 -8.91 -12.14 -11.83
N GLY A 172 -9.02 -10.81 -11.96
CA GLY A 172 -10.30 -10.12 -12.00
C GLY A 172 -10.96 -9.87 -10.63
N HIS A 173 -10.26 -10.11 -9.54
CA HIS A 173 -10.76 -9.91 -8.17
C HIS A 173 -9.84 -9.02 -7.36
N VAL A 174 -10.40 -8.35 -6.35
CA VAL A 174 -9.67 -7.54 -5.35
C VAL A 174 -9.86 -8.15 -3.98
N TYR A 175 -8.75 -8.35 -3.27
CA TYR A 175 -8.73 -8.92 -1.93
C TYR A 175 -8.02 -7.99 -0.96
N TRP A 176 -8.47 -7.92 0.29
CA TRP A 176 -7.72 -7.39 1.42
C TRP A 176 -8.23 -7.99 2.72
N CYS A 177 -7.42 -7.91 3.76
CA CYS A 177 -7.79 -8.40 5.08
C CYS A 177 -7.87 -7.25 6.08
N TRP A 178 -9.07 -7.00 6.60
CA TRP A 178 -9.36 -6.01 7.63
C TRP A 178 -10.53 -6.48 8.47
N ARG A 179 -10.27 -6.97 9.69
CA ARG A 179 -11.27 -7.67 10.53
C ARG A 179 -11.81 -8.97 9.92
N GLY A 180 -11.96 -9.02 8.62
CA GLY A 180 -12.32 -10.16 7.79
C GLY A 180 -11.59 -10.09 6.46
N LEU A 181 -11.56 -11.18 5.71
CA LEU A 181 -11.06 -11.22 4.35
C LEU A 181 -12.20 -10.84 3.40
N TYR A 182 -11.96 -9.83 2.57
CA TYR A 182 -12.89 -9.34 1.55
C TYR A 182 -12.49 -9.83 0.17
N CYS A 183 -13.49 -10.06 -0.67
CA CYS A 183 -13.34 -10.27 -2.10
C CYS A 183 -14.37 -9.46 -2.87
N LEU A 184 -13.91 -8.61 -3.77
CA LEU A 184 -14.74 -7.85 -4.68
C LEU A 184 -14.39 -8.20 -6.14
N ASP A 185 -15.37 -8.03 -7.02
CA ASP A 185 -15.13 -8.02 -8.47
C ASP A 185 -14.33 -6.77 -8.86
N PHE A 186 -13.22 -6.94 -9.58
CA PHE A 186 -12.34 -5.84 -9.94
C PHE A 186 -12.97 -4.85 -10.91
N GLN A 187 -13.83 -5.31 -11.82
CA GLN A 187 -14.42 -4.45 -12.86
C GLN A 187 -15.55 -3.58 -12.28
N THR A 188 -16.39 -4.17 -11.46
CA THR A 188 -17.63 -3.55 -10.97
C THR A 188 -17.56 -3.04 -9.54
N GLY A 189 -16.57 -3.52 -8.76
CA GLY A 189 -16.47 -3.27 -7.32
C GLY A 189 -17.52 -4.03 -6.50
N LYS A 190 -18.38 -4.85 -7.11
CA LYS A 190 -19.41 -5.59 -6.37
C LYS A 190 -18.79 -6.61 -5.42
N PRO A 191 -19.28 -6.70 -4.15
CA PRO A 191 -18.81 -7.71 -3.23
C PRO A 191 -19.20 -9.11 -3.73
N ILE A 192 -18.24 -10.03 -3.68
CA ILE A 192 -18.43 -11.45 -4.00
C ILE A 192 -18.66 -12.21 -2.71
N TRP A 193 -17.72 -12.08 -1.76
CA TRP A 193 -17.84 -12.64 -0.44
C TRP A 193 -16.97 -11.91 0.58
N ARG A 194 -17.27 -12.17 1.85
CA ARG A 194 -16.47 -11.79 3.01
C ARG A 194 -16.47 -12.94 4.00
N GLY A 195 -15.34 -13.18 4.69
CA GLY A 195 -15.28 -14.25 5.69
C GLY A 195 -14.04 -14.19 6.58
N GLY A 196 -14.00 -15.09 7.54
CA GLY A 196 -12.95 -15.17 8.53
C GLY A 196 -12.99 -14.04 9.58
N VAL A 197 -12.14 -14.18 10.61
CA VAL A 197 -11.94 -13.16 11.66
C VAL A 197 -10.45 -13.01 11.89
N PHE A 198 -9.88 -11.82 11.60
CA PHE A 198 -8.43 -11.61 11.54
C PHE A 198 -7.93 -10.39 12.32
N GLY A 199 -8.82 -9.58 12.92
CA GLY A 199 -8.45 -8.36 13.63
C GLY A 199 -8.02 -7.22 12.71
N ASP A 200 -7.58 -6.12 13.31
CA ASP A 200 -7.26 -4.86 12.62
C ASP A 200 -5.83 -4.80 12.08
N THR A 201 -5.00 -5.79 12.39
CA THR A 201 -3.57 -5.82 12.06
C THR A 201 -3.24 -6.87 10.99
N ALA A 202 -4.24 -7.29 10.23
CA ALA A 202 -4.06 -8.37 9.27
C ALA A 202 -3.48 -7.91 7.94
N SER A 203 -2.78 -8.82 7.28
CA SER A 203 -2.32 -8.70 5.89
C SER A 203 -2.57 -9.99 5.12
N CYS A 204 -2.60 -9.92 3.80
CA CYS A 204 -2.73 -11.10 2.95
C CYS A 204 -1.87 -11.00 1.69
N ILE A 205 -1.52 -12.17 1.16
CA ILE A 205 -0.90 -12.34 -0.14
C ILE A 205 -1.65 -13.42 -0.92
N VAL A 206 -1.58 -13.35 -2.25
CA VAL A 206 -2.15 -14.37 -3.14
C VAL A 206 -1.02 -15.13 -3.81
N THR A 207 -1.16 -16.45 -3.87
CA THR A 207 -0.19 -17.35 -4.50
C THR A 207 -0.57 -17.65 -5.95
N SER A 208 0.39 -18.11 -6.75
CA SER A 208 0.17 -18.42 -8.17
C SER A 208 -0.80 -19.58 -8.41
N ASP A 209 -1.02 -20.43 -7.40
CA ASP A 209 -1.96 -21.54 -7.42
C ASP A 209 -3.36 -21.18 -6.88
N ASP A 210 -3.69 -19.88 -6.93
CA ASP A 210 -5.01 -19.32 -6.58
C ASP A 210 -5.41 -19.54 -5.11
N ARG A 211 -4.46 -19.40 -4.18
CA ARG A 211 -4.72 -19.42 -2.74
C ARG A 211 -4.36 -18.08 -2.10
N ILE A 212 -4.95 -17.83 -0.95
CA ILE A 212 -4.70 -16.64 -0.14
C ILE A 212 -4.05 -17.08 1.17
N ILE A 213 -2.91 -16.50 1.49
CA ILE A 213 -2.31 -16.64 2.81
C ILE A 213 -2.61 -15.37 3.59
N VAL A 214 -3.24 -15.51 4.75
CA VAL A 214 -3.57 -14.42 5.66
C VAL A 214 -2.72 -14.53 6.91
N TRP A 215 -2.19 -13.40 7.34
CA TRP A 215 -1.47 -13.21 8.59
C TRP A 215 -2.20 -12.16 9.41
N GLY A 216 -2.69 -12.50 10.60
CA GLY A 216 -3.52 -11.59 11.38
C GLY A 216 -3.51 -11.87 12.88
N ARG A 217 -4.19 -11.00 13.63
CA ARG A 217 -4.31 -11.06 15.10
C ARG A 217 -2.94 -11.17 15.78
N ARG A 218 -2.79 -12.14 16.68
CA ARG A 218 -1.54 -12.49 17.37
C ARG A 218 -0.82 -13.67 16.70
N GLY A 219 -0.79 -13.67 15.37
CA GLY A 219 -0.13 -14.71 14.61
C GLY A 219 -1.07 -15.84 14.18
N ASP A 220 -2.28 -15.50 13.79
CA ASP A 220 -3.15 -16.42 13.04
C ASP A 220 -2.64 -16.49 11.60
N LEU A 221 -2.12 -17.64 11.22
CA LEU A 221 -1.73 -17.95 9.85
C LEU A 221 -2.83 -18.80 9.22
N VAL A 222 -3.41 -18.30 8.13
CA VAL A 222 -4.54 -18.95 7.47
C VAL A 222 -4.25 -19.14 6.00
N LEU A 223 -4.64 -20.31 5.48
CA LEU A 223 -4.72 -20.62 4.07
C LEU A 223 -6.19 -20.65 3.65
N ALA A 224 -6.54 -19.85 2.65
CA ALA A 224 -7.90 -19.79 2.09
C ALA A 224 -7.87 -19.87 0.57
N GLU A 225 -9.02 -20.12 -0.04
CA GLU A 225 -9.18 -20.11 -1.50
C GLU A 225 -9.49 -18.71 -2.02
N THR A 226 -8.97 -18.40 -3.21
CA THR A 226 -9.41 -17.22 -3.97
C THR A 226 -10.82 -17.44 -4.56
N ALA A 227 -11.46 -16.38 -5.09
CA ALA A 227 -12.73 -16.52 -5.79
C ALA A 227 -12.61 -17.31 -7.11
N VAL A 228 -11.41 -17.47 -7.66
CA VAL A 228 -11.17 -18.39 -8.79
C VAL A 228 -11.49 -19.82 -8.42
N ARG A 229 -11.18 -20.25 -7.21
CA ARG A 229 -11.41 -21.61 -6.70
C ARG A 229 -12.71 -21.73 -5.92
N SER A 230 -13.12 -20.68 -5.22
CA SER A 230 -14.35 -20.60 -4.43
C SER A 230 -15.14 -19.32 -4.77
N PRO A 231 -15.92 -19.34 -5.89
CA PRO A 231 -16.50 -18.11 -6.45
C PRO A 231 -17.71 -17.58 -5.67
N LYS A 232 -18.29 -18.36 -4.77
CA LYS A 232 -19.55 -17.99 -4.09
C LYS A 232 -19.41 -17.71 -2.59
N LYS A 233 -18.31 -18.13 -1.97
CA LYS A 233 -18.13 -18.01 -0.51
C LYS A 233 -16.67 -18.01 -0.12
N TYR A 234 -16.38 -17.44 1.04
CA TYR A 234 -15.09 -17.64 1.71
C TYR A 234 -14.91 -19.13 2.07
N THR A 235 -13.77 -19.70 1.71
CA THR A 235 -13.40 -21.08 2.04
C THR A 235 -12.03 -21.07 2.69
N GLU A 236 -11.99 -21.38 3.98
CA GLU A 236 -10.77 -21.59 4.75
C GLU A 236 -10.32 -23.04 4.59
N LEU A 237 -9.07 -23.24 4.20
CA LEU A 237 -8.48 -24.56 4.01
C LEU A 237 -7.74 -25.03 5.26
N ALA A 238 -7.05 -24.13 5.93
CA ALA A 238 -6.27 -24.42 7.13
C ALA A 238 -6.07 -23.16 7.98
N ARG A 239 -5.95 -23.34 9.30
CA ARG A 239 -5.62 -22.28 10.26
C ARG A 239 -4.65 -22.79 11.30
N ARG A 240 -3.61 -22.00 11.54
CA ARG A 240 -2.73 -22.16 12.69
C ARG A 240 -2.80 -20.88 13.54
N LYS A 241 -3.19 -21.02 14.80
CA LYS A 241 -3.40 -19.89 15.70
C LYS A 241 -2.17 -19.62 16.56
N ASP A 242 -2.09 -18.41 17.08
CA ASP A 242 -1.16 -17.97 18.14
C ASP A 242 0.30 -18.33 17.84
N ILE A 243 0.72 -18.21 16.57
CA ILE A 243 2.11 -18.46 16.17
C ILE A 243 3.06 -17.46 16.84
N MET A 244 2.58 -16.24 17.11
CA MET A 244 3.30 -15.15 17.77
C MET A 244 2.58 -14.73 19.06
N LYS A 245 3.27 -13.92 19.87
CA LYS A 245 2.71 -13.39 21.12
C LYS A 245 2.05 -12.02 20.95
N ASN A 246 2.47 -11.27 19.93
CA ASN A 246 2.03 -9.91 19.64
C ASN A 246 1.36 -9.76 18.29
N ASP A 247 0.83 -8.55 18.03
CA ASP A 247 0.04 -8.26 16.84
C ASP A 247 0.82 -8.45 15.54
N ALA A 248 0.15 -8.99 14.53
CA ALA A 248 0.68 -9.27 13.20
C ALA A 248 0.73 -8.02 12.30
N TRP A 249 1.23 -6.88 12.83
CA TRP A 249 1.31 -5.62 12.07
C TRP A 249 2.17 -5.69 10.81
N PRO A 250 3.41 -6.26 10.87
CA PRO A 250 4.22 -6.38 9.67
C PRO A 250 3.58 -7.35 8.68
N HIS A 251 3.64 -6.98 7.41
CA HIS A 251 3.05 -7.80 6.35
C HIS A 251 3.77 -9.13 6.20
N ILE A 252 3.01 -10.16 5.86
CA ILE A 252 3.53 -11.48 5.53
C ILE A 252 4.30 -11.44 4.21
N VAL A 253 5.40 -12.18 4.15
CA VAL A 253 6.25 -12.25 2.95
C VAL A 253 6.48 -13.70 2.56
N LEU A 254 6.23 -14.02 1.29
CA LEU A 254 6.60 -15.28 0.67
C LEU A 254 7.72 -15.07 -0.33
N SER A 255 8.86 -15.71 -0.12
CA SER A 255 10.02 -15.61 -1.01
C SER A 255 10.77 -16.94 -1.09
N ARG A 256 11.03 -17.41 -2.31
CA ARG A 256 11.83 -18.62 -2.58
C ARG A 256 11.42 -19.83 -1.75
N GLY A 257 10.11 -20.10 -1.66
CA GLY A 257 9.56 -21.21 -0.88
C GLY A 257 9.64 -21.03 0.63
N ARG A 258 9.92 -19.84 1.12
CA ARG A 258 9.93 -19.50 2.55
C ARG A 258 8.89 -18.43 2.86
N LEU A 259 8.11 -18.69 3.90
CA LEU A 259 7.11 -17.78 4.43
C LEU A 259 7.66 -17.13 5.70
N PHE A 260 7.77 -15.81 5.67
CA PHE A 260 8.27 -14.99 6.78
C PHE A 260 7.09 -14.32 7.46
N CYS A 261 6.94 -14.59 8.75
CA CYS A 261 5.94 -13.99 9.63
C CYS A 261 6.65 -13.19 10.70
N ARG A 262 6.23 -11.95 10.92
CA ARG A 262 6.79 -11.06 11.93
C ARG A 262 5.69 -10.45 12.76
N ASP A 263 5.93 -10.27 14.06
CA ASP A 263 5.04 -9.54 14.94
C ASP A 263 5.51 -8.09 15.18
N ARG A 264 4.69 -7.32 15.89
CA ARG A 264 4.93 -5.91 16.21
C ARG A 264 6.22 -5.69 17.01
N ASP A 265 6.61 -6.63 17.85
CA ASP A 265 7.83 -6.52 18.68
C ASP A 265 9.10 -6.92 17.91
N GLY A 266 8.95 -7.31 16.64
CA GLY A 266 10.07 -7.69 15.81
C GLY A 266 10.45 -9.17 15.87
N ASN A 267 9.74 -10.00 16.62
CA ASN A 267 9.94 -11.45 16.58
C ASN A 267 9.59 -11.98 15.19
N MET A 268 10.43 -12.84 14.64
CA MET A 268 10.26 -13.39 13.29
C MET A 268 10.30 -14.91 13.28
N LYS A 269 9.41 -15.51 12.51
CA LYS A 269 9.43 -16.93 12.17
C LYS A 269 9.50 -17.11 10.67
N CYS A 270 10.29 -18.10 10.26
CA CYS A 270 10.42 -18.52 8.87
C CYS A 270 9.94 -19.96 8.75
N PHE A 271 8.97 -20.19 7.87
CA PHE A 271 8.49 -21.51 7.53
C PHE A 271 9.00 -21.87 6.14
N VAL A 272 9.61 -23.05 6.03
CA VAL A 272 9.96 -23.63 4.72
C VAL A 272 8.70 -24.34 4.20
N LEU A 273 8.26 -23.96 3.02
CA LEU A 273 7.14 -24.59 2.36
C LEU A 273 7.68 -25.74 1.51
N SER A 274 7.38 -27.00 1.90
CA SER A 274 7.59 -28.16 1.05
C SER A 274 6.52 -28.20 -0.06
N ARG A 275 6.93 -28.70 -1.21
CA ARG A 275 5.99 -29.03 -2.31
C ARG A 275 5.14 -30.25 -1.95
#